data_a079658e82ac7b865d06a0efa12c8523
#
_entry.id   a079658e82ac7b865d06a0efa12c8523
#
_cell.length_a   1.000
_cell.length_b   1.000
_cell.length_c   1.000
_cell.angle_alpha   90.00
_cell.angle_beta   90.00
_cell.angle_gamma   90.00
#
_symmetry.space_group_name_H-M   'P 1'
#
loop_
_entity.id
_entity.type
_entity.pdbx_description
1 polymer ?
#
loop_
_entity_poly.entity_id
_entity_poly.type
_entity_poly.pdbx_seq_one_letter_code
_entity_poly.pdbx_strand_id
1 'polypeptide(L)'
;MITNNRYEIFIIGVGGQGIGVLSELLLRACDYCGYKVKSVETHGLAQRGGTVSSHLRLGTNVYSPIIMSNSADMVVSLERNEAMRGMNDQLKDNGTLVYYDTSWQPLNVRLTREKNVSTIDIQNIAEERGIKVFRTFKKDIPDIRMQNIVLLALIAKEKLIPQVATEDYRSAMSDIMKDSTLELNLALFDQIQKE
;
A
#
# COMPACT_ATOMS: atom_id res chain seq x y z
N MET A 1 -8.96 -12.96 -21.00
CA MET A 1 -8.93 -14.18 -20.14
C MET A 1 -8.25 -13.78 -18.85
N ILE A 2 -8.97 -13.79 -17.75
CA ILE A 2 -8.40 -13.52 -16.42
C ILE A 2 -7.37 -14.61 -16.16
N THR A 3 -6.10 -14.20 -16.04
CA THR A 3 -5.04 -15.15 -15.73
C THR A 3 -5.29 -15.73 -14.34
N ASN A 4 -5.16 -17.03 -14.24
CA ASN A 4 -5.34 -17.83 -13.01
C ASN A 4 -4.20 -17.57 -12.00
N ASN A 5 -3.46 -16.49 -12.16
CA ASN A 5 -2.29 -16.15 -11.36
C ASN A 5 -2.73 -15.46 -10.06
N ARG A 6 -2.37 -16.08 -8.97
CA ARG A 6 -2.46 -15.51 -7.64
C ARG A 6 -1.51 -14.31 -7.53
N TYR A 7 -2.00 -13.20 -6.98
CA TYR A 7 -1.19 -12.04 -6.64
C TYR A 7 -1.59 -11.56 -5.25
N GLU A 8 -0.61 -11.30 -4.40
CA GLU A 8 -0.82 -11.02 -2.99
C GLU A 8 -0.24 -9.68 -2.59
N ILE A 9 -1.09 -8.82 -2.04
CA ILE A 9 -0.74 -7.46 -1.63
C ILE A 9 -0.94 -7.32 -0.13
N PHE A 10 0.11 -7.01 0.60
CA PHE A 10 0.04 -6.66 2.02
C PHE A 10 0.16 -5.15 2.20
N ILE A 11 -0.83 -4.55 2.86
CA ILE A 11 -0.89 -3.11 3.09
C ILE A 11 -0.69 -2.89 4.58
N ILE A 12 0.19 -1.95 4.95
CA ILE A 12 0.54 -1.71 6.35
C ILE A 12 0.80 -0.23 6.60
N GLY A 13 0.55 0.23 7.81
CA GLY A 13 0.86 1.58 8.25
C GLY A 13 0.35 1.85 9.66
N VAL A 14 0.28 3.12 10.02
CA VAL A 14 -0.17 3.57 11.33
C VAL A 14 -1.65 3.96 11.28
N GLY A 15 -2.42 3.55 12.28
CA GLY A 15 -3.84 3.88 12.38
C GLY A 15 -4.10 5.38 12.29
N GLY A 16 -4.99 5.77 11.37
CA GLY A 16 -5.30 7.17 11.03
C GLY A 16 -4.72 7.66 9.71
N GLN A 17 -3.83 6.89 9.05
CA GLN A 17 -3.23 7.25 7.76
C GLN A 17 -4.09 6.89 6.52
N GLY A 18 -5.27 6.33 6.71
CA GLY A 18 -6.17 5.98 5.58
C GLY A 18 -5.85 4.63 4.93
N ILE A 19 -5.32 3.67 5.69
CA ILE A 19 -5.00 2.31 5.22
C ILE A 19 -6.24 1.59 4.69
N GLY A 20 -7.35 1.64 5.43
CA GLY A 20 -8.61 1.04 5.00
C GLY A 20 -9.13 1.62 3.69
N VAL A 21 -9.01 2.94 3.49
CA VAL A 21 -9.38 3.59 2.22
C VAL A 21 -8.48 3.10 1.09
N LEU A 22 -7.16 3.02 1.31
CA LEU A 22 -6.23 2.51 0.29
C LEU A 22 -6.54 1.05 -0.05
N SER A 23 -6.80 0.22 0.97
CA SER A 23 -7.17 -1.19 0.79
C SER A 23 -8.44 -1.35 -0.04
N GLU A 24 -9.47 -0.58 0.26
CA GLU A 24 -10.75 -0.60 -0.46
C GLU A 24 -10.60 -0.11 -1.91
N LEU A 25 -9.80 0.95 -2.14
CA LEU A 25 -9.50 1.44 -3.49
C LEU A 25 -8.79 0.40 -4.34
N LEU A 26 -7.77 -0.26 -3.78
CA LEU A 26 -7.04 -1.33 -4.48
C LEU A 26 -7.93 -2.54 -4.74
N LEU A 27 -8.76 -2.93 -3.76
CA LEU A 27 -9.74 -4.01 -3.90
C LEU A 27 -10.67 -3.76 -5.07
N ARG A 28 -11.30 -2.57 -5.12
CA ARG A 28 -12.25 -2.21 -6.19
C ARG A 28 -11.58 -2.10 -7.56
N ALA A 29 -10.40 -1.51 -7.63
CA ALA A 29 -9.66 -1.44 -8.89
C ALA A 29 -9.34 -2.84 -9.44
N CYS A 30 -8.97 -3.77 -8.58
CA CYS A 30 -8.76 -5.16 -8.96
C CYS A 30 -10.06 -5.88 -9.38
N ASP A 31 -11.19 -5.60 -8.71
CA ASP A 31 -12.51 -6.13 -9.06
C ASP A 31 -12.97 -5.61 -10.43
N TYR A 32 -12.81 -4.31 -10.70
CA TYR A 32 -13.09 -3.72 -12.03
C TYR A 32 -12.28 -4.38 -13.14
N CYS A 33 -11.03 -4.70 -12.89
CA CYS A 33 -10.18 -5.47 -13.81
C CYS A 33 -10.62 -6.93 -13.97
N GLY A 34 -11.56 -7.41 -13.14
CA GLY A 34 -12.12 -8.76 -13.19
C GLY A 34 -11.39 -9.79 -12.33
N TYR A 35 -10.50 -9.38 -11.42
CA TYR A 35 -9.95 -10.30 -10.43
C TYR A 35 -11.02 -10.76 -9.43
N LYS A 36 -10.94 -12.01 -8.99
CA LYS A 36 -11.60 -12.42 -7.74
C LYS A 36 -10.72 -11.97 -6.59
N VAL A 37 -11.27 -11.15 -5.71
CA VAL A 37 -10.53 -10.56 -4.59
C VAL A 37 -11.04 -11.11 -3.26
N LYS A 38 -10.11 -11.43 -2.36
CA LYS A 38 -10.38 -11.66 -0.94
C LYS A 38 -9.53 -10.72 -0.11
N SER A 39 -10.16 -10.07 0.85
CA SER A 39 -9.47 -9.16 1.76
C SER A 39 -9.82 -9.42 3.20
N VAL A 40 -8.93 -9.06 4.10
CA VAL A 40 -9.16 -8.94 5.53
C VAL A 40 -8.30 -7.82 6.09
N GLU A 41 -8.90 -6.99 6.94
CA GLU A 41 -8.21 -5.95 7.67
C GLU A 41 -7.96 -6.41 9.11
N THR A 42 -6.77 -6.17 9.60
CA THR A 42 -6.41 -6.42 10.99
C THR A 42 -6.24 -5.09 11.71
N HIS A 43 -7.15 -4.81 12.61
CA HIS A 43 -7.07 -3.64 13.48
C HIS A 43 -6.49 -4.07 14.83
N GLY A 44 -5.38 -3.46 15.22
CA GLY A 44 -4.85 -3.63 16.57
C GLY A 44 -5.76 -2.98 17.62
N LEU A 45 -5.52 -3.25 18.90
CA LEU A 45 -6.24 -2.64 20.03
C LEU A 45 -6.15 -1.10 20.03
N ALA A 46 -5.07 -0.54 19.46
CA ALA A 46 -4.89 0.89 19.28
C ALA A 46 -5.26 1.29 17.85
N GLN A 47 -6.50 1.67 17.62
CA GLN A 47 -6.98 2.17 16.32
C GLN A 47 -6.37 3.53 15.90
N ARG A 48 -5.72 4.23 16.83
CA ARG A 48 -4.96 5.45 16.57
C ARG A 48 -3.53 5.28 17.06
N GLY A 49 -2.57 5.46 16.15
CA GLY A 49 -1.14 5.37 16.47
C GLY A 49 -0.58 3.94 16.61
N GLY A 50 -1.40 2.89 16.47
CA GLY A 50 -0.96 1.50 16.39
C GLY A 50 -0.85 1.02 14.95
N THR A 51 -0.15 -0.11 14.75
CA THR A 51 -0.04 -0.74 13.44
C THR A 51 -1.41 -1.25 12.98
N VAL A 52 -1.77 -0.93 11.74
CA VAL A 52 -2.93 -1.45 11.03
C VAL A 52 -2.45 -2.11 9.75
N SER A 53 -2.99 -3.26 9.43
CA SER A 53 -2.64 -3.97 8.19
C SER A 53 -3.88 -4.52 7.48
N SER A 54 -3.73 -4.69 6.16
CA SER A 54 -4.73 -5.33 5.32
C SER A 54 -4.04 -6.34 4.39
N HIS A 55 -4.69 -7.49 4.21
CA HIS A 55 -4.28 -8.52 3.27
C HIS A 55 -5.24 -8.49 2.10
N LEU A 56 -4.71 -8.38 0.90
CA LEU A 56 -5.45 -8.45 -0.37
C LEU A 56 -4.90 -9.61 -1.19
N ARG A 57 -5.75 -10.57 -1.53
CA ARG A 57 -5.37 -11.73 -2.33
C ARG A 57 -6.23 -11.82 -3.58
N LEU A 58 -5.56 -11.80 -4.73
CA LEU A 58 -6.15 -11.79 -6.05
C LEU A 58 -6.02 -13.17 -6.68
N GLY A 59 -7.04 -13.61 -7.42
CA GLY A 59 -7.00 -14.85 -8.21
C GLY A 59 -8.12 -15.83 -7.90
N THR A 60 -8.28 -16.84 -8.74
CA THR A 60 -9.41 -17.78 -8.68
C THR A 60 -9.25 -18.87 -7.62
N ASN A 61 -8.02 -19.23 -7.25
CA ASN A 61 -7.70 -20.32 -6.32
C ASN A 61 -7.32 -19.79 -4.92
N VAL A 62 -7.96 -18.71 -4.49
CA VAL A 62 -7.74 -18.11 -3.18
C VAL A 62 -8.88 -18.49 -2.24
N TYR A 63 -8.59 -19.32 -1.23
CA TYR A 63 -9.60 -19.83 -0.29
C TYR A 63 -9.60 -19.08 1.05
N SER A 64 -8.45 -18.50 1.45
CA SER A 64 -8.29 -17.70 2.65
C SER A 64 -7.85 -16.28 2.31
N PRO A 65 -8.32 -15.23 2.99
CA PRO A 65 -7.83 -13.86 2.78
C PRO A 65 -6.45 -13.61 3.38
N ILE A 66 -5.98 -14.42 4.33
CA ILE A 66 -4.70 -14.20 5.02
C ILE A 66 -3.53 -14.62 4.13
N ILE A 67 -2.57 -13.71 3.97
CA ILE A 67 -1.29 -13.95 3.30
C ILE A 67 -0.33 -14.62 4.30
N MET A 68 0.40 -15.63 3.87
CA MET A 68 1.43 -16.25 4.70
C MET A 68 2.65 -15.34 4.79
N SER A 69 3.41 -15.44 5.88
CA SER A 69 4.68 -14.72 6.03
C SER A 69 5.62 -15.00 4.84
N ASN A 70 6.33 -13.97 4.41
CA ASN A 70 7.27 -14.02 3.28
C ASN A 70 6.66 -14.54 1.96
N SER A 71 5.37 -14.28 1.72
CA SER A 71 4.71 -14.73 0.48
C SER A 71 4.03 -13.61 -0.30
N ALA A 72 3.92 -12.39 0.24
CA ALA A 72 3.35 -11.25 -0.47
C ALA A 72 4.18 -10.89 -1.71
N ASP A 73 3.51 -10.70 -2.84
CA ASP A 73 4.13 -10.21 -4.09
C ASP A 73 4.48 -8.73 -3.96
N MET A 74 3.63 -7.98 -3.28
CA MET A 74 3.81 -6.55 -3.03
C MET A 74 3.46 -6.19 -1.59
N VAL A 75 4.29 -5.34 -0.99
CA VAL A 75 3.99 -4.64 0.26
C VAL A 75 3.81 -3.15 -0.04
N VAL A 76 2.69 -2.59 0.45
CA VAL A 76 2.38 -1.16 0.35
C VAL A 76 2.35 -0.57 1.75
N SER A 77 3.15 0.46 2.01
CA SER A 77 3.21 1.07 3.34
C SER A 77 3.07 2.59 3.31
N LEU A 78 2.25 3.10 4.24
CA LEU A 78 2.06 4.55 4.43
C LEU A 78 3.08 5.17 5.41
N GLU A 79 4.05 4.37 5.92
CA GLU A 79 5.03 4.81 6.90
C GLU A 79 6.31 3.97 6.81
N ARG A 80 7.48 4.60 7.03
CA ARG A 80 8.80 4.00 6.81
C ARG A 80 9.12 2.83 7.75
N ASN A 81 8.81 2.93 9.04
CA ASN A 81 9.09 1.84 9.99
C ASN A 81 8.18 0.64 9.71
N GLU A 82 6.92 0.92 9.35
CA GLU A 82 5.97 -0.12 8.95
C GLU A 82 6.34 -0.73 7.59
N ALA A 83 6.96 0.05 6.68
CA ALA A 83 7.51 -0.48 5.43
C ALA A 83 8.61 -1.53 5.70
N MET A 84 9.55 -1.21 6.61
CA MET A 84 10.59 -2.16 7.02
C MET A 84 9.97 -3.42 7.64
N ARG A 85 8.97 -3.27 8.51
CA ARG A 85 8.28 -4.39 9.14
C ARG A 85 7.58 -5.27 8.10
N GLY A 86 6.77 -4.66 7.23
CA GLY A 86 6.06 -5.39 6.16
C GLY A 86 7.02 -6.08 5.19
N MET A 87 8.14 -5.43 4.86
CA MET A 87 9.19 -6.02 4.01
C MET A 87 9.80 -7.27 4.64
N ASN A 88 10.09 -7.24 5.95
CA ASN A 88 10.73 -8.37 6.64
C ASN A 88 9.76 -9.51 6.93
N ASP A 89 8.50 -9.20 7.29
CA ASP A 89 7.58 -10.20 7.80
C ASP A 89 6.71 -10.83 6.70
N GLN A 90 6.40 -10.05 5.64
CA GLN A 90 5.39 -10.44 4.68
C GLN A 90 5.91 -10.55 3.24
N LEU A 91 6.88 -9.72 2.84
CA LEU A 91 7.32 -9.65 1.45
C LEU A 91 8.22 -10.83 1.09
N LYS A 92 7.92 -11.49 -0.03
CA LYS A 92 8.79 -12.52 -0.60
C LYS A 92 10.06 -11.91 -1.20
N ASP A 93 11.09 -12.72 -1.39
CA ASP A 93 12.28 -12.33 -2.16
C ASP A 93 11.89 -12.04 -3.62
N ASN A 94 12.57 -11.08 -4.23
CA ASN A 94 12.25 -10.52 -5.55
C ASN A 94 10.84 -9.89 -5.64
N GLY A 95 10.22 -9.58 -4.50
CA GLY A 95 8.95 -8.88 -4.43
C GLY A 95 9.08 -7.37 -4.66
N THR A 96 7.97 -6.65 -4.44
CA THR A 96 7.90 -5.19 -4.64
C THR A 96 7.50 -4.50 -3.35
N LEU A 97 8.30 -3.54 -2.90
CA LEU A 97 7.98 -2.64 -1.79
C LEU A 97 7.60 -1.27 -2.35
N VAL A 98 6.41 -0.78 -2.00
CA VAL A 98 5.94 0.57 -2.31
C VAL A 98 5.71 1.30 -0.99
N TYR A 99 6.35 2.45 -0.76
CA TYR A 99 6.11 3.14 0.50
C TYR A 99 6.14 4.66 0.41
N TYR A 100 5.32 5.28 1.25
CA TYR A 100 5.36 6.71 1.49
C TYR A 100 6.40 7.01 2.58
N ASP A 101 7.37 7.84 2.25
CA ASP A 101 8.53 8.11 3.10
C ASP A 101 8.23 9.15 4.19
N THR A 102 7.33 8.80 5.08
CA THR A 102 7.08 9.54 6.33
C THR A 102 7.48 8.68 7.52
N SER A 103 7.78 9.32 8.64
CA SER A 103 8.13 8.62 9.89
C SER A 103 7.24 9.10 11.02
N TRP A 104 6.38 8.19 11.48
CA TRP A 104 5.65 8.31 12.73
C TRP A 104 6.44 7.55 13.78
N GLN A 105 7.31 8.27 14.50
CA GLN A 105 8.20 7.63 15.47
C GLN A 105 7.43 6.75 16.45
N PRO A 106 7.65 5.41 16.42
CA PRO A 106 7.11 4.51 17.42
C PRO A 106 7.51 4.94 18.83
N LEU A 107 6.74 4.52 19.85
CA LEU A 107 7.01 4.89 21.23
C LEU A 107 8.44 4.54 21.66
N ASN A 108 8.94 3.37 21.25
CA ASN A 108 10.31 2.93 21.57
C ASN A 108 11.38 3.84 20.94
N VAL A 109 11.15 4.33 19.72
CA VAL A 109 12.04 5.31 19.08
C VAL A 109 11.99 6.66 19.82
N ARG A 110 10.81 7.13 20.21
CA ARG A 110 10.64 8.35 21.00
C ARG A 110 11.28 8.27 22.38
N LEU A 111 11.30 7.07 22.97
CA LEU A 111 11.96 6.78 24.24
C LEU A 111 13.45 6.43 24.08
N THR A 112 14.02 6.60 22.90
CA THR A 112 15.42 6.30 22.57
C THR A 112 15.83 4.85 22.84
N ARG A 113 14.88 3.92 22.90
CA ARG A 113 15.12 2.49 23.10
C ARG A 113 15.42 1.74 21.79
N GLU A 114 14.99 2.31 20.65
CA GLU A 114 15.22 1.78 19.32
C GLU A 114 15.65 2.91 18.38
N LYS A 115 16.43 2.57 17.35
CA LYS A 115 16.80 3.51 16.28
C LYS A 115 15.65 3.64 15.31
N ASN A 116 15.44 4.85 14.79
CA ASN A 116 14.52 5.06 13.69
C ASN A 116 15.09 4.42 12.42
N VAL A 117 14.23 3.73 11.68
CA VAL A 117 14.60 3.13 10.39
C VAL A 117 14.99 4.23 9.41
N SER A 118 16.13 4.10 8.76
CA SER A 118 16.56 4.99 7.68
C SER A 118 16.16 4.42 6.32
N THR A 119 16.15 5.26 5.29
CA THR A 119 15.93 4.82 3.91
C THR A 119 17.09 3.93 3.41
N ILE A 120 18.29 4.11 3.96
CA ILE A 120 19.46 3.29 3.64
C ILE A 120 19.28 1.88 4.19
N ASP A 121 18.72 1.73 5.40
CA ASP A 121 18.45 0.40 5.98
C ASP A 121 17.47 -0.41 5.12
N ILE A 122 16.40 0.26 4.62
CA ILE A 122 15.44 -0.38 3.70
C ILE A 122 16.15 -0.78 2.39
N GLN A 123 16.96 0.11 1.84
CA GLN A 123 17.63 -0.14 0.56
C GLN A 123 18.61 -1.30 0.65
N ASN A 124 19.43 -1.38 1.72
CA ASN A 124 20.40 -2.46 1.92
C ASN A 124 19.70 -3.84 1.98
N ILE A 125 18.64 -3.96 2.78
CA ILE A 125 17.91 -5.23 2.87
C ILE A 125 17.18 -5.55 1.55
N ALA A 126 16.65 -4.54 0.87
CA ALA A 126 16.00 -4.74 -0.42
C ALA A 126 16.98 -5.26 -1.47
N GLU A 127 18.20 -4.73 -1.52
CA GLU A 127 19.25 -5.21 -2.43
C GLU A 127 19.65 -6.66 -2.13
N GLU A 128 19.86 -7.01 -0.86
CA GLU A 128 20.18 -8.39 -0.45
C GLU A 128 19.10 -9.41 -0.87
N ARG A 129 17.83 -8.98 -0.86
CA ARG A 129 16.67 -9.84 -1.17
C ARG A 129 16.15 -9.69 -2.60
N GLY A 130 16.80 -8.87 -3.44
CA GLY A 130 16.36 -8.60 -4.82
C GLY A 130 15.01 -7.86 -4.90
N ILE A 131 14.60 -7.16 -3.85
CA ILE A 131 13.31 -6.45 -3.76
C ILE A 131 13.36 -5.15 -4.58
N LYS A 132 12.33 -4.92 -5.39
CA LYS A 132 12.14 -3.63 -6.08
C LYS A 132 11.51 -2.63 -5.14
N VAL A 133 12.13 -1.46 -4.97
CA VAL A 133 11.66 -0.43 -4.05
C VAL A 133 11.14 0.78 -4.82
N PHE A 134 9.88 1.15 -4.56
CA PHE A 134 9.24 2.37 -5.03
C PHE A 134 8.97 3.27 -3.82
N ARG A 135 9.85 4.24 -3.62
CA ARG A 135 9.75 5.23 -2.55
C ARG A 135 9.14 6.51 -3.09
N THR A 136 8.18 7.08 -2.37
CA THR A 136 7.62 8.40 -2.68
C THR A 136 7.47 9.26 -1.43
N PHE A 137 7.56 10.56 -1.64
CA PHE A 137 7.24 11.60 -0.66
C PHE A 137 6.81 12.85 -1.42
N LYS A 138 5.68 13.42 -1.05
CA LYS A 138 5.19 14.67 -1.63
C LYS A 138 4.91 15.67 -0.52
N LYS A 139 5.68 16.77 -0.51
CA LYS A 139 5.60 17.81 0.54
C LYS A 139 4.28 18.58 0.42
N ASP A 140 3.91 18.93 -0.82
CA ASP A 140 2.82 19.84 -1.12
C ASP A 140 1.55 19.06 -1.51
N ILE A 141 1.01 18.26 -0.56
CA ILE A 141 -0.32 17.65 -0.70
C ILE A 141 -1.34 18.51 0.05
N PRO A 142 -2.56 18.68 -0.50
CA PRO A 142 -3.59 19.52 0.10
C PRO A 142 -3.99 19.08 1.52
N ASP A 143 -3.98 17.79 1.79
CA ASP A 143 -4.27 17.19 3.08
C ASP A 143 -3.34 16.00 3.32
N ILE A 144 -2.74 15.92 4.50
CA ILE A 144 -1.83 14.83 4.87
C ILE A 144 -2.48 13.44 4.74
N ARG A 145 -3.79 13.36 4.86
CA ARG A 145 -4.55 12.12 4.68
C ARG A 145 -4.53 11.59 3.24
N MET A 146 -4.18 12.46 2.27
CA MET A 146 -4.08 12.09 0.85
C MET A 146 -2.79 11.34 0.48
N GLN A 147 -1.95 11.00 1.45
CA GLN A 147 -0.77 10.14 1.25
C GLN A 147 -1.14 8.79 0.62
N ASN A 148 -2.30 8.25 0.95
CA ASN A 148 -2.84 7.04 0.36
C ASN A 148 -3.11 7.19 -1.15
N ILE A 149 -3.57 8.36 -1.61
CA ILE A 149 -3.79 8.65 -3.03
C ILE A 149 -2.46 8.79 -3.78
N VAL A 150 -1.44 9.35 -3.13
CA VAL A 150 -0.09 9.41 -3.72
C VAL A 150 0.43 8.00 -4.00
N LEU A 151 0.29 7.06 -3.05
CA LEU A 151 0.67 5.67 -3.25
C LEU A 151 -0.20 4.97 -4.31
N LEU A 152 -1.51 5.19 -4.29
CA LEU A 152 -2.42 4.64 -5.30
C LEU A 152 -2.00 5.09 -6.72
N ALA A 153 -1.71 6.38 -6.88
CA ALA A 153 -1.28 6.94 -8.15
C ALA A 153 0.08 6.38 -8.61
N LEU A 154 1.03 6.22 -7.68
CA LEU A 154 2.33 5.59 -7.98
C LEU A 154 2.15 4.13 -8.44
N ILE A 155 1.32 3.35 -7.75
CA ILE A 155 1.02 1.95 -8.10
C ILE A 155 0.43 1.88 -9.51
N ALA A 156 -0.51 2.76 -9.84
CA ALA A 156 -1.14 2.83 -11.16
C ALA A 156 -0.14 3.26 -12.26
N LYS A 157 0.65 4.30 -12.01
CA LYS A 157 1.66 4.84 -12.93
C LYS A 157 2.71 3.78 -13.30
N GLU A 158 3.26 3.10 -12.30
CA GLU A 158 4.28 2.07 -12.46
C GLU A 158 3.70 0.70 -12.86
N LYS A 159 2.37 0.60 -13.01
CA LYS A 159 1.63 -0.64 -13.39
C LYS A 159 2.02 -1.83 -12.51
N LEU A 160 2.09 -1.61 -11.19
CA LEU A 160 2.62 -2.60 -10.25
C LEU A 160 1.66 -3.77 -9.99
N ILE A 161 0.37 -3.60 -10.23
CA ILE A 161 -0.60 -4.70 -10.17
C ILE A 161 -0.89 -5.15 -11.60
N PRO A 162 -0.62 -6.42 -11.94
CA PRO A 162 -0.82 -6.92 -13.29
C PRO A 162 -2.25 -6.69 -13.79
N GLN A 163 -2.40 -6.27 -15.04
CA GLN A 163 -3.67 -6.09 -15.76
C GLN A 163 -4.60 -4.97 -15.25
N VAL A 164 -4.35 -4.37 -14.10
CA VAL A 164 -5.16 -3.24 -13.58
C VAL A 164 -4.77 -1.98 -14.34
N ALA A 165 -5.74 -1.40 -15.04
CA ALA A 165 -5.55 -0.18 -15.82
C ALA A 165 -5.77 1.08 -14.95
N THR A 166 -5.24 2.21 -15.39
CA THR A 166 -5.43 3.51 -14.70
C THR A 166 -6.91 3.85 -14.49
N GLU A 167 -7.76 3.49 -15.46
CA GLU A 167 -9.20 3.74 -15.39
C GLU A 167 -9.90 2.92 -14.30
N ASP A 168 -9.40 1.73 -13.96
CA ASP A 168 -9.95 0.90 -12.89
C ASP A 168 -9.77 1.60 -11.53
N TYR A 169 -8.61 2.24 -11.30
CA TYR A 169 -8.37 3.04 -10.09
C TYR A 169 -9.27 4.26 -10.02
N ARG A 170 -9.49 4.95 -11.15
CA ARG A 170 -10.40 6.10 -11.22
C ARG A 170 -11.85 5.70 -10.92
N SER A 171 -12.29 4.58 -11.47
CA SER A 171 -13.61 4.00 -11.19
C SER A 171 -13.76 3.66 -9.71
N ALA A 172 -12.75 3.03 -9.11
CA ALA A 172 -12.72 2.73 -7.68
C ALA A 172 -12.80 3.99 -6.81
N MET A 173 -12.11 5.07 -7.20
CA MET A 173 -12.19 6.37 -6.51
C MET A 173 -13.60 6.95 -6.59
N SER A 174 -14.25 6.87 -7.75
CA SER A 174 -15.60 7.39 -7.98
C SER A 174 -16.65 6.63 -7.16
N ASP A 175 -16.45 5.35 -6.86
CA ASP A 175 -17.35 4.57 -6.02
C ASP A 175 -17.29 4.95 -4.54
N ILE A 176 -16.09 5.29 -4.05
CA ILE A 176 -15.85 5.47 -2.61
C ILE A 176 -15.97 6.94 -2.21
N MET A 177 -15.62 7.84 -3.11
CA MET A 177 -15.54 9.28 -2.86
C MET A 177 -16.65 10.02 -3.61
N LYS A 178 -17.08 11.14 -3.05
CA LYS A 178 -18.15 11.97 -3.64
C LYS A 178 -17.75 13.44 -3.65
N ASP A 179 -18.38 14.18 -4.54
CA ASP A 179 -18.33 15.64 -4.62
C ASP A 179 -16.89 16.21 -4.62
N SER A 180 -16.67 17.26 -3.87
CA SER A 180 -15.38 17.94 -3.78
C SER A 180 -14.23 17.03 -3.30
N THR A 181 -14.54 15.99 -2.51
CA THR A 181 -13.51 15.02 -2.08
C THR A 181 -13.03 14.21 -3.27
N LEU A 182 -13.93 13.74 -4.14
CA LEU A 182 -13.55 13.02 -5.34
C LEU A 182 -12.72 13.90 -6.28
N GLU A 183 -13.20 15.13 -6.56
CA GLU A 183 -12.50 16.07 -7.43
C GLU A 183 -11.07 16.34 -6.99
N LEU A 184 -10.88 16.62 -5.69
CA LEU A 184 -9.57 16.90 -5.12
C LEU A 184 -8.62 15.70 -5.21
N ASN A 185 -9.11 14.50 -4.92
CA ASN A 185 -8.31 13.27 -4.96
C ASN A 185 -7.98 12.86 -6.40
N LEU A 186 -8.92 13.00 -7.36
CA LEU A 186 -8.65 12.76 -8.76
C LEU A 186 -7.63 13.75 -9.33
N ALA A 187 -7.70 15.03 -8.95
CA ALA A 187 -6.73 16.02 -9.38
C ALA A 187 -5.30 15.65 -8.93
N LEU A 188 -5.14 15.21 -7.67
CA LEU A 188 -3.85 14.74 -7.17
C LEU A 188 -3.38 13.45 -7.88
N PHE A 189 -4.28 12.50 -8.07
CA PHE A 189 -4.00 11.26 -8.80
C PHE A 189 -3.50 11.55 -10.22
N ASP A 190 -4.22 12.40 -10.96
CA ASP A 190 -3.89 12.77 -12.34
C ASP A 190 -2.59 13.58 -12.44
N GLN A 191 -2.30 14.41 -11.44
CA GLN A 191 -1.04 15.13 -11.37
C GLN A 191 0.14 14.16 -11.31
N ILE A 192 0.07 13.14 -10.44
CA ILE A 192 1.14 12.16 -10.27
C ILE A 192 1.30 11.27 -11.53
N GLN A 193 0.19 10.96 -12.22
CA GLN A 193 0.26 10.22 -13.49
C GLN A 193 1.07 10.96 -14.58
N LYS A 194 1.16 12.30 -14.50
CA LYS A 194 1.85 13.15 -15.50
C LYS A 194 3.31 13.48 -15.12
N GLU A 195 3.68 13.36 -13.86
CA GLU A 195 5.07 13.53 -13.39
C GLU A 195 5.98 12.42 -13.91
#